data_cc91da20e17d8cf9777247f2932ce3ed
#
_entry.id   cc91da20e17d8cf9777247f2932ce3ed
#
_cell.length_a   1.000
_cell.length_b   1.000
_cell.length_c   1.000
_cell.angle_alpha   90.00
_cell.angle_beta   90.00
_cell.angle_gamma   90.00
#
_symmetry.space_group_name_H-M   'P 1'
#
loop_
_entity.id
_entity.type
_entity.pdbx_description
1 polymer ?
#
loop_
_entity_poly.entity_id
_entity_poly.type
_entity_poly.pdbx_seq_one_letter_code
_entity_poly.pdbx_strand_id
1 'polypeptide(L)'
;MGKNILITGATGFIGKRLINFLKIKKYNVRVISRNISSDHENIVCDFERELIPKNCLNGIDTVFHLSGIAHDVRDASEIQDIYYKVNVRTTIRLAELAVASNVKKFVFVSSVKAGGLPFFGQCASEKSKTRP
;
A
#
# COMPACT_ATOMS: atom_id res chain seq x y z
N MET A 1 24.10 -8.11 4.32
CA MET A 1 23.07 -7.28 4.97
C MET A 1 21.72 -7.56 4.31
N GLY A 2 20.71 -7.91 5.12
CA GLY A 2 19.35 -8.12 4.61
C GLY A 2 18.76 -6.80 4.09
N LYS A 3 17.96 -6.88 3.02
CA LYS A 3 17.24 -5.69 2.53
C LYS A 3 16.14 -5.30 3.51
N ASN A 4 15.98 -4.00 3.73
CA ASN A 4 14.95 -3.44 4.57
C ASN A 4 13.70 -3.14 3.73
N ILE A 5 12.57 -3.67 4.13
CA ILE A 5 11.33 -3.62 3.37
C ILE A 5 10.24 -2.98 4.23
N LEU A 6 9.57 -1.97 3.70
CA LEU A 6 8.38 -1.42 4.32
C LEU A 6 7.13 -1.98 3.63
N ILE A 7 6.12 -2.33 4.43
CA ILE A 7 4.84 -2.84 3.95
C ILE A 7 3.70 -2.02 4.57
N THR A 8 2.81 -1.51 3.76
CA THR A 8 1.49 -1.04 4.19
C THR A 8 0.44 -2.09 3.87
N GLY A 9 -0.65 -2.16 4.63
CA GLY A 9 -1.66 -3.21 4.42
C GLY A 9 -1.21 -4.59 4.89
N ALA A 10 -0.30 -4.65 5.84
CA ALA A 10 0.30 -5.84 6.40
C ALA A 10 -0.70 -6.84 7.00
N THR A 11 -1.83 -6.35 7.51
CA THR A 11 -2.88 -7.16 8.13
C THR A 11 -3.87 -7.76 7.13
N GLY A 12 -3.82 -7.34 5.88
CA GLY A 12 -4.66 -7.84 4.80
C GLY A 12 -4.26 -9.24 4.31
N PHE A 13 -5.08 -9.79 3.40
CA PHE A 13 -4.88 -11.13 2.87
C PHE A 13 -3.52 -11.32 2.17
N ILE A 14 -3.14 -10.37 1.31
CA ILE A 14 -1.85 -10.40 0.61
C ILE A 14 -0.72 -10.06 1.59
N GLY A 15 -0.91 -9.03 2.42
CA GLY A 15 0.11 -8.54 3.33
C GLY A 15 0.63 -9.60 4.30
N LYS A 16 -0.26 -10.35 4.93
CA LYS A 16 0.11 -11.44 5.84
C LYS A 16 0.99 -12.50 5.16
N ARG A 17 0.65 -12.89 3.94
CA ARG A 17 1.41 -13.88 3.16
C ARG A 17 2.77 -13.36 2.75
N LEU A 18 2.82 -12.11 2.30
CA LEU A 18 4.07 -11.45 1.92
C LEU A 18 5.03 -11.35 3.12
N ILE A 19 4.53 -10.93 4.28
CA ILE A 19 5.33 -10.86 5.50
C ILE A 19 5.93 -12.21 5.86
N ASN A 20 5.13 -13.28 5.86
CA ASN A 20 5.62 -14.62 6.18
C ASN A 20 6.70 -15.06 5.19
N PHE A 21 6.50 -14.82 3.89
CA PHE A 21 7.51 -15.11 2.87
C PHE A 21 8.81 -14.34 3.10
N LEU A 22 8.72 -13.05 3.39
CA LEU A 22 9.89 -12.20 3.62
C LEU A 22 10.65 -12.58 4.89
N LYS A 23 9.95 -12.99 5.95
CA LYS A 23 10.56 -13.52 7.18
C LYS A 23 11.38 -14.79 6.89
N ILE A 24 10.81 -15.75 6.16
CA ILE A 24 11.51 -16.98 5.76
C ILE A 24 12.79 -16.64 4.97
N LYS A 25 12.72 -15.60 4.15
CA LYS A 25 13.87 -15.09 3.38
C LYS A 25 14.83 -14.20 4.18
N LYS A 26 14.59 -14.02 5.49
CA LYS A 26 15.40 -13.21 6.42
C LYS A 26 15.55 -11.74 6.00
N TYR A 27 14.50 -11.15 5.41
CA TYR A 27 14.42 -9.71 5.18
C TYR A 27 13.99 -8.99 6.47
N ASN A 28 14.50 -7.77 6.66
CA ASN A 28 14.03 -6.90 7.72
C ASN A 28 12.71 -6.24 7.27
N VAL A 29 11.64 -6.45 8.02
CA VAL A 29 10.31 -5.94 7.66
C VAL A 29 9.88 -4.88 8.66
N ARG A 30 9.57 -3.69 8.14
CA ARG A 30 8.87 -2.61 8.84
C ARG A 30 7.46 -2.54 8.29
N VAL A 31 6.46 -2.36 9.15
CA VAL A 31 5.06 -2.23 8.75
C VAL A 31 4.49 -0.88 9.17
N ILE A 32 3.57 -0.35 8.38
CA ILE A 32 2.68 0.74 8.80
C ILE A 32 1.29 0.14 8.97
N SER A 33 0.73 0.24 10.16
CA SER A 33 -0.58 -0.30 10.49
C SER A 33 -1.30 0.55 11.53
N ARG A 34 -2.63 0.38 11.66
CA ARG A 34 -3.44 1.08 12.67
C ARG A 34 -3.18 0.60 14.10
N ASN A 35 -2.73 -0.63 14.24
CA ASN A 35 -2.52 -1.26 15.54
C ASN A 35 -1.06 -1.65 15.74
N ILE A 36 -0.59 -1.64 16.98
CA ILE A 36 0.74 -2.11 17.34
C ILE A 36 0.84 -3.61 17.08
N SER A 37 1.95 -4.03 16.47
CA SER A 37 2.34 -5.43 16.32
C SER A 37 3.69 -5.64 16.98
N SER A 38 3.82 -6.68 17.81
CA SER A 38 5.09 -7.07 18.44
C SER A 38 6.04 -7.83 17.50
N ASP A 39 5.53 -8.32 16.39
CA ASP A 39 6.26 -9.27 15.54
C ASP A 39 7.15 -8.59 14.50
N HIS A 40 7.05 -7.27 14.35
CA HIS A 40 7.80 -6.47 13.36
C HIS A 40 8.08 -5.08 13.89
N GLU A 41 9.05 -4.41 13.29
CA GLU A 41 9.16 -2.97 13.46
C GLU A 41 7.88 -2.30 12.92
N ASN A 42 7.12 -1.67 13.81
CA ASN A 42 5.79 -1.15 13.51
C ASN A 42 5.72 0.36 13.69
N ILE A 43 5.20 1.03 12.68
CA ILE A 43 4.80 2.43 12.75
C ILE A 43 3.28 2.47 12.81
N VAL A 44 2.73 3.00 13.91
CA VAL A 44 1.29 3.18 14.05
C VAL A 44 0.87 4.42 13.29
N CYS A 45 -0.04 4.26 12.33
CA CYS A 45 -0.59 5.37 11.56
C CYS A 45 -1.94 4.98 10.96
N ASP A 46 -2.96 5.79 11.22
CA ASP A 46 -4.28 5.65 10.62
C ASP A 46 -4.42 6.59 9.42
N PHE A 47 -4.39 6.04 8.22
CA PHE A 47 -4.43 6.83 6.97
C PHE A 47 -5.74 7.60 6.76
N GLU A 48 -6.81 7.25 7.45
CA GLU A 48 -8.06 8.03 7.43
C GLU A 48 -7.91 9.35 8.18
N ARG A 49 -7.08 9.38 9.22
CA ARG A 49 -6.96 10.48 10.18
C ARG A 49 -5.61 11.19 10.15
N GLU A 50 -4.55 10.48 9.83
CA GLU A 50 -3.17 10.92 10.02
C GLU A 50 -2.40 10.98 8.69
N LEU A 51 -1.37 11.79 8.66
CA LEU A 51 -0.38 11.76 7.58
C LEU A 51 0.74 10.79 7.93
N ILE A 52 1.25 10.09 6.92
CA ILE A 52 2.40 9.21 7.07
C ILE A 52 3.59 10.01 7.65
N PRO A 53 4.23 9.52 8.71
CA PRO A 53 5.41 10.16 9.29
C PRO A 53 6.53 10.29 8.27
N LYS A 54 7.21 11.45 8.25
CA LYS A 54 8.27 11.75 7.27
C LYS A 54 9.45 10.78 7.31
N ASN A 55 9.75 10.23 8.49
CA ASN A 55 10.89 9.34 8.75
C ASN A 55 10.56 7.85 8.57
N CYS A 56 9.34 7.51 8.15
CA CYS A 56 8.91 6.11 8.05
C CYS A 56 9.76 5.27 7.09
N LEU A 57 10.39 5.91 6.10
CA LEU A 57 11.20 5.25 5.07
C LEU A 57 12.71 5.35 5.31
N ASN A 58 13.15 5.84 6.48
CA ASN A 58 14.59 5.88 6.79
C ASN A 58 15.20 4.47 6.74
N GLY A 59 16.21 4.30 5.89
CA GLY A 59 16.90 3.04 5.71
C GLY A 59 16.11 1.95 4.96
N ILE A 60 14.99 2.28 4.33
CA ILE A 60 14.18 1.33 3.54
C ILE A 60 14.71 1.22 2.11
N ASP A 61 14.90 0.01 1.62
CA ASP A 61 15.29 -0.29 0.24
C ASP A 61 14.09 -0.49 -0.68
N THR A 62 13.01 -1.11 -0.17
CA THR A 62 11.83 -1.47 -0.96
C THR A 62 10.54 -1.19 -0.21
N VAL A 63 9.58 -0.61 -0.88
CA VAL A 63 8.21 -0.40 -0.38
C VAL A 63 7.23 -1.32 -1.11
N PHE A 64 6.39 -2.02 -0.36
CA PHE A 64 5.18 -2.67 -0.86
C PHE A 64 3.97 -1.93 -0.31
N HIS A 65 3.28 -1.20 -1.18
CA HIS A 65 2.07 -0.47 -0.83
C HIS A 65 0.84 -1.31 -1.19
N LEU A 66 0.27 -1.98 -0.18
CA LEU A 66 -0.88 -2.88 -0.30
C LEU A 66 -2.13 -2.33 0.38
N SER A 67 -1.99 -1.21 1.10
CA SER A 67 -3.14 -0.56 1.75
C SER A 67 -4.06 0.04 0.73
N GLY A 68 -5.34 -0.12 0.97
CA GLY A 68 -6.41 0.54 0.22
C GLY A 68 -7.75 0.15 0.80
N ILE A 69 -8.75 1.01 0.60
CA ILE A 69 -10.14 0.72 0.88
C ILE A 69 -10.80 0.32 -0.45
N ALA A 70 -11.39 -0.87 -0.50
CA ALA A 70 -12.03 -1.39 -1.71
C ALA A 70 -13.53 -1.64 -1.54
N HIS A 71 -13.97 -1.99 -0.33
CA HIS A 71 -15.35 -2.30 -0.01
C HIS A 71 -15.69 -1.66 1.34
N ASP A 72 -16.49 -0.63 1.31
CA ASP A 72 -16.99 0.03 2.50
C ASP A 72 -18.52 0.12 2.39
N VAL A 73 -19.22 -0.08 3.50
CA VAL A 73 -20.67 -0.06 3.59
C VAL A 73 -21.22 1.28 4.09
N ARG A 74 -20.34 2.24 4.34
CA ARG A 74 -20.70 3.61 4.76
C ARG A 74 -21.36 4.36 3.61
N ASP A 75 -22.11 5.43 3.90
CA ASP A 75 -22.76 6.24 2.89
C ASP A 75 -21.79 6.89 1.89
N ALA A 76 -22.20 6.97 0.62
CA ALA A 76 -21.34 7.37 -0.48
C ALA A 76 -20.72 8.77 -0.30
N SER A 77 -21.42 9.69 0.37
CA SER A 77 -20.92 11.07 0.63
C SER A 77 -19.81 11.12 1.66
N GLU A 78 -19.87 10.29 2.70
CA GLU A 78 -18.83 10.20 3.74
C GLU A 78 -17.61 9.41 3.24
N ILE A 79 -17.85 8.41 2.43
CA ILE A 79 -16.86 7.50 1.90
C ILE A 79 -15.94 8.16 0.89
N GLN A 80 -16.41 9.08 0.05
CA GLN A 80 -15.59 9.64 -1.02
C GLN A 80 -14.33 10.34 -0.49
N ASP A 81 -14.46 11.12 0.58
CA ASP A 81 -13.34 11.79 1.22
C ASP A 81 -12.34 10.79 1.83
N ILE A 82 -12.84 9.72 2.44
CA ILE A 82 -12.02 8.66 3.02
C ILE A 82 -11.28 7.88 1.94
N TYR A 83 -11.95 7.53 0.84
CA TYR A 83 -11.32 6.90 -0.32
C TYR A 83 -10.19 7.76 -0.87
N TYR A 84 -10.43 9.06 -1.04
CA TYR A 84 -9.40 9.98 -1.49
C TYR A 84 -8.20 10.02 -0.53
N LYS A 85 -8.45 10.16 0.77
CA LYS A 85 -7.40 10.19 1.80
C LYS A 85 -6.56 8.91 1.80
N VAL A 86 -7.20 7.76 1.83
CA VAL A 86 -6.51 6.47 1.97
C VAL A 86 -5.91 6.00 0.65
N ASN A 87 -6.66 6.03 -0.45
CA ASN A 87 -6.20 5.44 -1.70
C ASN A 87 -5.38 6.40 -2.57
N VAL A 88 -5.62 7.71 -2.49
CA VAL A 88 -4.94 8.69 -3.35
C VAL A 88 -3.87 9.45 -2.56
N ARG A 89 -4.26 10.25 -1.58
CA ARG A 89 -3.34 11.10 -0.83
C ARG A 89 -2.22 10.31 -0.14
N THR A 90 -2.57 9.19 0.49
CA THR A 90 -1.60 8.30 1.15
C THR A 90 -0.62 7.71 0.15
N THR A 91 -1.10 7.24 -1.01
CA THR A 91 -0.25 6.67 -2.06
C THR A 91 0.73 7.71 -2.62
N ILE A 92 0.23 8.91 -2.95
CA ILE A 92 1.07 10.02 -3.43
C ILE A 92 2.12 10.37 -2.38
N ARG A 93 1.69 10.56 -1.14
CA ARG A 93 2.59 10.92 -0.04
C ARG A 93 3.68 9.88 0.19
N LEU A 94 3.33 8.60 0.17
CA LEU A 94 4.28 7.51 0.34
C LEU A 94 5.27 7.45 -0.82
N ALA A 95 4.83 7.70 -2.05
CA ALA A 95 5.69 7.76 -3.22
C ALA A 95 6.68 8.96 -3.16
N GLU A 96 6.21 10.15 -2.76
CA GLU A 96 7.07 11.32 -2.54
C GLU A 96 8.14 11.04 -1.48
N LEU A 97 7.74 10.45 -0.35
CA LEU A 97 8.68 10.06 0.70
C LEU A 97 9.68 9.00 0.22
N ALA A 98 9.24 8.07 -0.64
CA ALA A 98 10.12 7.05 -1.21
C ALA A 98 11.21 7.68 -2.09
N VAL A 99 10.86 8.67 -2.91
CA VAL A 99 11.84 9.45 -3.70
C VAL A 99 12.79 10.21 -2.76
N ALA A 100 12.27 10.94 -1.79
CA ALA A 100 13.07 11.72 -0.84
C ALA A 100 14.04 10.86 0.01
N SER A 101 13.66 9.60 0.29
CA SER A 101 14.46 8.64 1.07
C SER A 101 15.35 7.73 0.22
N ASN A 102 15.46 7.96 -1.09
CA ASN A 102 16.22 7.14 -2.03
C ASN A 102 15.84 5.64 -2.01
N VAL A 103 14.55 5.34 -1.85
CA VAL A 103 14.02 3.98 -1.94
C VAL A 103 14.26 3.44 -3.35
N LYS A 104 14.81 2.24 -3.44
CA LYS A 104 15.21 1.65 -4.74
C LYS A 104 14.05 1.04 -5.51
N LYS A 105 13.02 0.54 -4.81
CA LYS A 105 11.85 -0.09 -5.42
C LYS A 105 10.58 0.30 -4.69
N PHE A 106 9.60 0.74 -5.48
CA PHE A 106 8.25 1.01 -4.99
C PHE A 106 7.26 0.11 -5.75
N VAL A 107 6.61 -0.80 -5.04
CA VAL A 107 5.61 -1.72 -5.59
C VAL A 107 4.24 -1.29 -5.10
N PHE A 108 3.41 -0.80 -5.99
CA PHE A 108 2.02 -0.46 -5.72
C PHE A 108 1.10 -1.57 -6.26
N VAL A 109 0.30 -2.14 -5.39
CA VAL A 109 -0.70 -3.13 -5.80
C VAL A 109 -2.00 -2.43 -6.11
N SER A 110 -2.28 -2.32 -7.38
CA SER A 110 -3.51 -1.74 -7.93
C SER A 110 -4.63 -2.79 -8.02
N SER A 111 -5.65 -2.51 -8.78
CA SER A 111 -6.81 -3.38 -9.00
C SER A 111 -7.13 -3.47 -10.50
N VAL A 112 -7.68 -4.61 -10.91
CA VAL A 112 -8.24 -4.76 -12.27
C VAL A 112 -9.32 -3.71 -12.57
N LYS A 113 -10.00 -3.19 -11.55
CA LYS A 113 -10.97 -2.10 -11.70
C LYS A 113 -10.36 -0.79 -12.17
N ALA A 114 -9.06 -0.56 -11.93
CA ALA A 114 -8.37 0.61 -12.46
C ALA A 114 -8.25 0.60 -14.00
N GLY A 115 -8.33 -0.58 -14.61
CA GLY A 115 -8.39 -0.74 -16.06
C GLY A 115 -9.76 -0.46 -16.66
N GLY A 116 -10.81 -0.42 -15.85
CA GLY A 116 -12.20 -0.36 -16.30
C GLY A 116 -12.75 -1.70 -16.77
N LEU A 117 -14.03 -1.71 -17.15
CA LEU A 117 -14.66 -2.91 -17.69
C LEU A 117 -14.27 -3.07 -19.18
N PRO A 118 -13.88 -4.28 -19.60
CA PRO A 118 -13.70 -4.56 -21.03
C PRO A 118 -15.05 -4.48 -21.76
N PHE A 119 -15.03 -4.22 -23.05
CA PHE A 119 -16.23 -4.33 -23.88
C PHE A 119 -16.72 -5.79 -23.89
N PHE A 120 -18.03 -5.96 -24.06
CA PHE A 120 -18.63 -7.28 -24.16
C PHE A 120 -17.89 -8.14 -25.21
N GLY A 121 -17.52 -9.36 -24.84
CA GLY A 121 -16.77 -10.27 -25.69
C GLY A 121 -15.27 -9.99 -25.84
N GLN A 122 -14.71 -9.02 -25.11
CA GLN A 122 -13.28 -8.71 -25.13
C GLN A 122 -12.63 -9.00 -23.77
N CYS A 123 -11.36 -9.40 -23.81
CA CYS A 123 -10.53 -9.50 -22.62
C CYS A 123 -9.65 -8.24 -22.49
N ALA A 124 -9.58 -7.66 -21.30
CA ALA A 124 -8.63 -6.60 -21.00
C ALA A 124 -7.21 -7.16 -20.88
N SER A 125 -6.23 -6.41 -21.32
CA SER A 125 -4.82 -6.70 -21.17
C SER A 125 -4.07 -5.45 -20.69
N GLU A 126 -2.78 -5.59 -20.38
CA GLU A 126 -1.93 -4.46 -19.97
C GLU A 126 -1.82 -3.36 -21.04
N LYS A 127 -2.13 -3.69 -22.29
CA LYS A 127 -2.14 -2.75 -23.43
C LYS A 127 -3.48 -2.05 -23.62
N SER A 128 -4.50 -2.47 -22.89
CA SER A 128 -5.83 -1.88 -22.97
C SER A 128 -5.83 -0.48 -22.39
N LYS A 129 -6.56 0.45 -23.03
CA LYS A 129 -6.71 1.82 -22.51
C LYS A 129 -7.46 1.77 -21.16
N THR A 130 -6.88 2.37 -20.13
CA THR A 130 -7.51 2.48 -18.81
C THR A 130 -8.77 3.34 -18.87
N ARG A 131 -9.82 2.90 -18.19
CA ARG A 131 -11.11 3.58 -18.07
C ARG A 131 -11.63 3.40 -16.64
N PRO A 132 -10.98 4.07 -15.66
CA PRO A 132 -11.37 3.98 -14.24
C PRO A 132 -12.75 4.58 -13.96
#